data_c4385e05b2032a5c8ebc0f9cdc93d00a
#
_entry.id   c4385e05b2032a5c8ebc0f9cdc93d00a
#
_cell.length_a   1.000
_cell.length_b   1.000
_cell.length_c   1.000
_cell.angle_alpha   90.00
_cell.angle_beta   90.00
_cell.angle_gamma   90.00
#
_symmetry.space_group_name_H-M   'P 1'
#
loop_
_entity.id
_entity.type
_entity.pdbx_description
1 polymer ?
#
loop_
_entity_poly.entity_id
_entity_poly.type
_entity_poly.pdbx_seq_one_letter_code
_entity_poly.pdbx_strand_id
1 'polypeptide(L)'
;MYKKCALALMVLAVLATPTLGSIRGNLTSNLEPEIIGQINQMDMVITPAEANLWLQERTLWQEHVFWTRMAIMAILQNSDDKKPVINRLLRNYDDMAETITPYYGNETAKKYGDLIEDHLLIAAALVSAVRDGNKTAIASANDMWYKNADDIAEFESNMSINLLPQDRKAMWREHLNLTKNETIQLANKDYNASIDTFDRIEEQGNMMADSLAQGIVIQFPEKFH
;
A
#
# COMPACT_ATOMS: atom_id res chain seq x y z
N MET A 1 -11.50 33.42 -9.28
CA MET A 1 -11.76 31.98 -9.43
C MET A 1 -10.64 31.15 -8.81
N TYR A 2 -9.38 31.46 -9.05
CA TYR A 2 -8.22 30.66 -8.53
C TYR A 2 -8.08 30.55 -6.99
N LYS A 3 -8.50 31.58 -6.22
CA LYS A 3 -8.39 31.57 -4.75
C LYS A 3 -9.33 30.57 -4.06
N LYS A 4 -10.47 30.21 -4.67
CA LYS A 4 -11.44 29.27 -4.09
C LYS A 4 -11.01 27.80 -4.26
N CYS A 5 -10.34 27.46 -5.36
CA CYS A 5 -9.80 26.10 -5.57
C CYS A 5 -8.62 25.79 -4.65
N ALA A 6 -7.72 26.77 -4.40
CA ALA A 6 -6.57 26.53 -3.51
C ALA A 6 -6.99 26.29 -2.05
N LEU A 7 -8.08 26.94 -1.59
CA LEU A 7 -8.60 26.75 -0.23
C LEU A 7 -9.25 25.36 -0.04
N ALA A 8 -9.95 24.87 -1.06
CA ALA A 8 -10.55 23.53 -1.04
C ALA A 8 -9.50 22.42 -0.99
N LEU A 9 -8.38 22.56 -1.72
CA LEU A 9 -7.29 21.57 -1.68
C LEU A 9 -6.57 21.53 -0.32
N MET A 10 -6.35 22.68 0.35
CA MET A 10 -5.74 22.72 1.68
C MET A 10 -6.60 22.03 2.76
N VAL A 11 -7.92 22.13 2.66
CA VAL A 11 -8.84 21.51 3.62
C VAL A 11 -8.90 19.99 3.44
N LEU A 12 -8.79 19.47 2.20
CA LEU A 12 -8.77 18.04 1.95
C LEU A 12 -7.49 17.35 2.50
N ALA A 13 -6.33 18.01 2.37
CA ALA A 13 -5.06 17.44 2.86
C ALA A 13 -5.01 17.27 4.39
N VAL A 14 -5.78 18.09 5.14
CA VAL A 14 -5.83 18.05 6.62
C VAL A 14 -6.83 17.01 7.13
N LEU A 15 -7.77 16.54 6.29
CA LEU A 15 -8.82 15.61 6.71
C LEU A 15 -8.38 14.12 6.71
N ALA A 16 -7.14 13.83 6.35
CA ALA A 16 -6.61 12.46 6.22
C ALA A 16 -5.80 11.96 7.43
N THR A 17 -5.81 12.65 8.60
CA THR A 17 -5.07 12.23 9.78
C THR A 17 -5.97 11.85 10.99
N PRO A 18 -5.58 10.86 11.83
CA PRO A 18 -6.40 10.37 12.94
C PRO A 18 -6.65 11.35 14.10
N THR A 19 -6.17 12.59 14.02
CA THR A 19 -6.40 13.66 15.01
C THR A 19 -7.46 14.69 14.57
N LEU A 20 -8.38 14.28 13.72
CA LEU A 20 -9.39 15.13 13.04
C LEU A 20 -10.19 16.06 13.96
N GLY A 21 -10.51 15.69 15.19
CA GLY A 21 -11.34 16.49 16.09
C GLY A 21 -10.64 17.77 16.58
N SER A 22 -9.35 17.72 16.90
CA SER A 22 -8.59 18.85 17.46
C SER A 22 -8.14 19.85 16.38
N ILE A 23 -7.82 19.35 15.18
CA ILE A 23 -7.39 20.18 14.04
C ILE A 23 -8.61 20.91 13.42
N ARG A 24 -9.77 20.25 13.38
CA ARG A 24 -11.01 20.85 12.86
C ARG A 24 -11.44 22.06 13.67
N GLY A 25 -11.34 22.01 15.01
CA GLY A 25 -11.67 23.13 15.90
C GLY A 25 -10.79 24.37 15.68
N ASN A 26 -9.50 24.19 15.39
CA ASN A 26 -8.57 25.31 15.18
C ASN A 26 -8.62 25.92 13.77
N LEU A 27 -8.99 25.15 12.74
CA LEU A 27 -9.09 25.63 11.36
C LEU A 27 -10.38 26.41 11.10
N THR A 28 -11.47 26.05 11.76
CA THR A 28 -12.78 26.68 11.54
C THR A 28 -12.95 27.97 12.33
N SER A 29 -12.15 28.22 13.37
CA SER A 29 -12.27 29.43 14.21
C SER A 29 -11.96 30.75 13.48
N ASN A 30 -11.31 30.70 12.32
CA ASN A 30 -10.94 31.86 11.50
C ASN A 30 -11.65 31.90 10.12
N LEU A 31 -12.64 31.04 9.89
CA LEU A 31 -13.41 31.02 8.64
C LEU A 31 -14.76 31.73 8.84
N GLU A 32 -15.17 32.47 7.80
CA GLU A 32 -16.50 33.07 7.77
C GLU A 32 -17.60 32.00 7.94
N PRO A 33 -18.70 32.32 8.66
CA PRO A 33 -19.79 31.36 8.92
C PRO A 33 -20.37 30.70 7.66
N GLU A 34 -20.36 31.43 6.53
CA GLU A 34 -20.82 30.93 5.23
C GLU A 34 -19.89 29.82 4.69
N ILE A 35 -18.58 29.95 4.91
CA ILE A 35 -17.59 28.93 4.51
C ILE A 35 -17.73 27.71 5.43
N ILE A 36 -17.96 27.92 6.73
CA ILE A 36 -18.24 26.83 7.68
C ILE A 36 -19.51 26.08 7.29
N GLY A 37 -20.56 26.80 6.89
CA GLY A 37 -21.80 26.22 6.36
C GLY A 37 -21.59 25.39 5.09
N GLN A 38 -20.76 25.88 4.16
CA GLN A 38 -20.41 25.15 2.92
C GLN A 38 -19.55 23.93 3.20
N ILE A 39 -18.59 23.99 4.15
CA ILE A 39 -17.77 22.83 4.56
C ILE A 39 -18.63 21.76 5.25
N ASN A 40 -19.59 22.16 6.07
CA ASN A 40 -20.52 21.25 6.75
C ASN A 40 -21.59 20.66 5.81
N GLN A 41 -21.88 21.32 4.67
CA GLN A 41 -22.76 20.82 3.61
C GLN A 41 -22.04 20.00 2.54
N MET A 42 -20.70 19.97 2.53
CA MET A 42 -19.97 18.99 1.75
C MET A 42 -20.07 17.64 2.50
N ASP A 43 -21.23 17.00 2.41
CA ASP A 43 -21.31 15.56 2.60
C ASP A 43 -20.34 14.95 1.59
N MET A 44 -19.21 14.45 2.08
CA MET A 44 -18.33 13.62 1.26
C MET A 44 -19.06 12.30 1.02
N VAL A 45 -19.96 12.33 0.07
CA VAL A 45 -20.68 11.13 -0.36
C VAL A 45 -19.70 10.36 -1.24
N ILE A 46 -19.13 9.30 -0.68
CA ILE A 46 -18.35 8.32 -1.46
C ILE A 46 -19.32 7.66 -2.45
N THR A 47 -19.04 7.75 -3.72
CA THR A 47 -19.87 7.09 -4.74
C THR A 47 -19.70 5.57 -4.67
N PRO A 48 -20.65 4.78 -5.18
CA PRO A 48 -20.49 3.33 -5.28
C PRO A 48 -19.25 2.91 -6.07
N ALA A 49 -18.87 3.67 -7.09
CA ALA A 49 -17.69 3.38 -7.91
C ALA A 49 -16.39 3.61 -7.12
N GLU A 50 -16.29 4.70 -6.37
CA GLU A 50 -15.18 4.95 -5.44
C GLU A 50 -15.09 3.86 -4.38
N ALA A 51 -16.22 3.54 -3.71
CA ALA A 51 -16.27 2.51 -2.68
C ALA A 51 -15.80 1.14 -3.22
N ASN A 52 -16.19 0.80 -4.45
CA ASN A 52 -15.74 -0.43 -5.12
C ASN A 52 -14.22 -0.46 -5.34
N LEU A 53 -13.62 0.64 -5.81
CA LEU A 53 -12.17 0.71 -5.98
C LEU A 53 -11.44 0.53 -4.65
N TRP A 54 -11.84 1.25 -3.58
CA TRP A 54 -11.25 1.07 -2.26
C TRP A 54 -11.37 -0.36 -1.75
N LEU A 55 -12.54 -0.97 -1.93
CA LEU A 55 -12.75 -2.36 -1.50
C LEU A 55 -11.87 -3.33 -2.28
N GLN A 56 -11.72 -3.15 -3.59
CA GLN A 56 -10.84 -3.97 -4.41
C GLN A 56 -9.38 -3.85 -3.99
N GLU A 57 -8.86 -2.61 -3.87
CA GLU A 57 -7.48 -2.37 -3.45
C GLU A 57 -7.19 -2.95 -2.06
N ARG A 58 -8.07 -2.70 -1.08
CA ARG A 58 -7.92 -3.28 0.26
C ARG A 58 -7.97 -4.81 0.25
N THR A 59 -8.87 -5.41 -0.55
CA THR A 59 -8.95 -6.88 -0.67
C THR A 59 -7.64 -7.44 -1.20
N LEU A 60 -7.08 -6.85 -2.25
CA LEU A 60 -5.83 -7.32 -2.85
C LEU A 60 -4.63 -7.12 -1.93
N TRP A 61 -4.57 -6.01 -1.19
CA TRP A 61 -3.54 -5.81 -0.18
C TRP A 61 -3.68 -6.77 1.00
N GLN A 62 -4.90 -7.08 1.46
CA GLN A 62 -5.11 -8.12 2.49
C GLN A 62 -4.72 -9.51 1.98
N GLU A 63 -5.06 -9.86 0.74
CA GLU A 63 -4.57 -11.10 0.11
C GLU A 63 -3.05 -11.12 -0.01
N HIS A 64 -2.43 -10.00 -0.39
CA HIS A 64 -0.99 -9.84 -0.47
C HIS A 64 -0.30 -10.16 0.87
N VAL A 65 -0.70 -9.49 1.94
CA VAL A 65 -0.07 -9.67 3.26
C VAL A 65 -0.36 -11.04 3.86
N PHE A 66 -1.58 -11.55 3.70
CA PHE A 66 -1.96 -12.89 4.16
C PHE A 66 -1.14 -13.99 3.48
N TRP A 67 -1.09 -13.98 2.13
CA TRP A 67 -0.34 -15.00 1.40
C TRP A 67 1.16 -14.84 1.53
N THR A 68 1.66 -13.61 1.77
CA THR A 68 3.06 -13.36 2.14
C THR A 68 3.40 -14.04 3.46
N ARG A 69 2.58 -13.87 4.50
CA ARG A 69 2.78 -14.59 5.78
C ARG A 69 2.77 -16.10 5.59
N MET A 70 1.81 -16.63 4.82
CA MET A 70 1.75 -18.06 4.51
C MET A 70 3.00 -18.54 3.77
N ALA A 71 3.51 -17.77 2.81
CA ALA A 71 4.73 -18.10 2.08
C ALA A 71 5.97 -18.06 2.98
N ILE A 72 6.10 -17.05 3.85
CA ILE A 72 7.19 -16.98 4.85
C ILE A 72 7.20 -18.25 5.72
N MET A 73 6.05 -18.61 6.28
CA MET A 73 5.92 -19.80 7.13
C MET A 73 6.27 -21.07 6.35
N ALA A 74 5.72 -21.25 5.15
CA ALA A 74 5.96 -22.41 4.31
C ALA A 74 7.45 -22.54 3.89
N ILE A 75 8.12 -21.42 3.59
CA ILE A 75 9.55 -21.41 3.25
C ILE A 75 10.39 -21.75 4.48
N LEU A 76 10.16 -21.09 5.62
CA LEU A 76 10.95 -21.30 6.84
C LEU A 76 10.84 -22.74 7.35
N GLN A 77 9.65 -23.33 7.28
CA GLN A 77 9.38 -24.71 7.71
C GLN A 77 9.74 -25.74 6.63
N ASN A 78 10.07 -25.30 5.42
CA ASN A 78 10.28 -26.16 4.24
C ASN A 78 9.12 -27.14 4.02
N SER A 79 7.87 -26.64 4.16
CA SER A 79 6.66 -27.47 4.09
C SER A 79 6.38 -27.98 2.67
N ASP A 80 5.61 -29.05 2.57
CA ASP A 80 5.29 -29.71 1.28
C ASP A 80 4.40 -28.81 0.39
N ASP A 81 3.60 -27.93 1.00
CA ASP A 81 2.72 -26.97 0.32
C ASP A 81 3.42 -25.66 -0.10
N LYS A 82 4.71 -25.51 0.17
CA LYS A 82 5.48 -24.29 -0.14
C LYS A 82 5.29 -23.81 -1.59
N LYS A 83 5.38 -24.72 -2.56
CA LYS A 83 5.22 -24.35 -3.98
C LYS A 83 3.80 -23.87 -4.32
N PRO A 84 2.72 -24.59 -3.95
CA PRO A 84 1.35 -24.08 -4.12
C PRO A 84 1.09 -22.73 -3.46
N VAL A 85 1.60 -22.51 -2.23
CA VAL A 85 1.42 -21.26 -1.49
C VAL A 85 2.12 -20.10 -2.21
N ILE A 86 3.38 -20.25 -2.64
CA ILE A 86 4.10 -19.24 -3.42
C ILE A 86 3.37 -18.95 -4.73
N ASN A 87 2.91 -19.97 -5.45
CA ASN A 87 2.15 -19.77 -6.70
C ASN A 87 0.84 -19.01 -6.46
N ARG A 88 0.17 -19.21 -5.31
CA ARG A 88 -1.03 -18.45 -4.96
C ARG A 88 -0.69 -16.98 -4.65
N LEU A 89 0.41 -16.72 -3.94
CA LEU A 89 0.89 -15.37 -3.69
C LEU A 89 1.23 -14.67 -5.01
N LEU A 90 1.93 -15.33 -5.92
CA LEU A 90 2.32 -14.74 -7.20
C LEU A 90 1.14 -14.28 -8.06
N ARG A 91 -0.04 -14.91 -7.97
CA ARG A 91 -1.24 -14.41 -8.68
C ARG A 91 -1.62 -12.99 -8.31
N ASN A 92 -1.23 -12.54 -7.12
CA ASN A 92 -1.58 -11.22 -6.62
C ASN A 92 -0.98 -10.07 -7.48
N TYR A 93 0.17 -10.27 -8.12
CA TYR A 93 0.74 -9.25 -9.00
C TYR A 93 -0.12 -8.97 -10.25
N ASP A 94 -0.70 -10.02 -10.85
CA ASP A 94 -1.63 -9.89 -11.97
C ASP A 94 -2.92 -9.20 -11.54
N ASP A 95 -3.48 -9.65 -10.40
CA ASP A 95 -4.73 -9.11 -9.85
C ASP A 95 -4.57 -7.61 -9.50
N MET A 96 -3.43 -7.20 -8.90
CA MET A 96 -3.12 -5.79 -8.63
C MET A 96 -2.92 -4.97 -9.92
N ALA A 97 -2.29 -5.53 -10.94
CA ALA A 97 -2.14 -4.86 -12.23
C ALA A 97 -3.50 -4.66 -12.93
N GLU A 98 -4.41 -5.64 -12.80
CA GLU A 98 -5.73 -5.55 -13.42
C GLU A 98 -6.56 -4.39 -12.86
N THR A 99 -6.48 -4.09 -11.55
CA THR A 99 -7.26 -2.99 -10.94
C THR A 99 -6.92 -1.63 -11.49
N ILE A 100 -5.66 -1.37 -11.87
CA ILE A 100 -5.23 -0.08 -12.42
C ILE A 100 -5.40 0.03 -13.94
N THR A 101 -5.64 -1.09 -14.63
CA THR A 101 -5.81 -1.14 -16.10
C THR A 101 -6.89 -0.17 -16.63
N PRO A 102 -8.09 -0.04 -16.01
CA PRO A 102 -9.12 0.87 -16.48
C PRO A 102 -8.72 2.35 -16.46
N TYR A 103 -7.71 2.70 -15.68
CA TYR A 103 -7.26 4.07 -15.46
C TYR A 103 -6.00 4.41 -16.25
N TYR A 104 -5.02 3.51 -16.25
CA TYR A 104 -3.68 3.76 -16.80
C TYR A 104 -3.36 2.95 -18.06
N GLY A 105 -4.26 2.03 -18.47
CA GLY A 105 -4.08 1.19 -19.66
C GLY A 105 -3.15 0.00 -19.44
N ASN A 106 -3.19 -0.93 -20.40
CA ASN A 106 -2.51 -2.24 -20.29
C ASN A 106 -0.99 -2.15 -20.15
N GLU A 107 -0.34 -1.21 -20.85
CA GLU A 107 1.11 -1.09 -20.81
C GLU A 107 1.61 -0.67 -19.42
N THR A 108 0.96 0.31 -18.82
CA THR A 108 1.28 0.79 -17.47
C THR A 108 0.96 -0.27 -16.43
N ALA A 109 -0.20 -0.91 -16.55
CA ALA A 109 -0.61 -1.99 -15.66
C ALA A 109 0.38 -3.17 -15.69
N LYS A 110 0.81 -3.57 -16.89
CA LYS A 110 1.82 -4.63 -17.03
C LYS A 110 3.14 -4.26 -16.35
N LYS A 111 3.64 -3.04 -16.52
CA LYS A 111 4.89 -2.60 -15.87
C LYS A 111 4.76 -2.58 -14.35
N TYR A 112 3.60 -2.19 -13.83
CA TYR A 112 3.32 -2.26 -12.41
C TYR A 112 3.33 -3.71 -11.91
N GLY A 113 2.63 -4.61 -12.62
CA GLY A 113 2.62 -6.04 -12.30
C GLY A 113 4.03 -6.65 -12.31
N ASP A 114 4.84 -6.37 -13.34
CA ASP A 114 6.21 -6.86 -13.43
C ASP A 114 7.05 -6.42 -12.20
N LEU A 115 6.89 -5.18 -11.72
CA LEU A 115 7.58 -4.68 -10.53
C LEU A 115 7.11 -5.39 -9.24
N ILE A 116 5.81 -5.67 -9.11
CA ILE A 116 5.25 -6.41 -7.97
C ILE A 116 5.67 -7.88 -8.03
N GLU A 117 5.72 -8.52 -9.20
CA GLU A 117 6.24 -9.88 -9.36
C GLU A 117 7.68 -9.99 -8.86
N ASP A 118 8.55 -9.08 -9.31
CA ASP A 118 9.94 -9.01 -8.87
C ASP A 118 10.02 -8.82 -7.35
N HIS A 119 9.15 -7.96 -6.77
CA HIS A 119 9.06 -7.75 -5.34
C HIS A 119 8.83 -9.06 -4.58
N LEU A 120 7.86 -9.85 -5.01
CA LEU A 120 7.49 -11.12 -4.39
C LEU A 120 8.59 -12.17 -4.53
N LEU A 121 9.23 -12.26 -5.71
CA LEU A 121 10.30 -13.21 -5.96
C LEU A 121 11.54 -12.90 -5.13
N ILE A 122 11.92 -11.62 -5.00
CA ILE A 122 13.05 -11.19 -4.17
C ILE A 122 12.76 -11.46 -2.69
N ALA A 123 11.52 -11.20 -2.22
CA ALA A 123 11.10 -11.51 -0.87
C ALA A 123 11.23 -13.02 -0.57
N ALA A 124 10.76 -13.90 -1.47
CA ALA A 124 10.89 -15.35 -1.32
C ALA A 124 12.36 -15.80 -1.27
N ALA A 125 13.24 -15.17 -2.06
CA ALA A 125 14.68 -15.43 -2.02
C ALA A 125 15.30 -14.98 -0.68
N LEU A 126 14.90 -13.81 -0.15
CA LEU A 126 15.34 -13.32 1.15
C LEU A 126 14.95 -14.27 2.28
N VAL A 127 13.68 -14.71 2.32
CA VAL A 127 13.18 -15.67 3.34
C VAL A 127 13.92 -17.01 3.24
N SER A 128 14.19 -17.49 2.01
CA SER A 128 14.97 -18.72 1.81
C SER A 128 16.40 -18.57 2.33
N ALA A 129 17.04 -17.44 2.09
CA ALA A 129 18.38 -17.13 2.60
C ALA A 129 18.42 -17.06 4.14
N VAL A 130 17.34 -16.52 4.78
CA VAL A 130 17.18 -16.51 6.24
C VAL A 130 17.08 -17.93 6.78
N ARG A 131 16.23 -18.78 6.19
CA ARG A 131 16.11 -20.19 6.55
C ARG A 131 17.47 -20.92 6.51
N ASP A 132 18.25 -20.67 5.46
CA ASP A 132 19.52 -21.34 5.22
C ASP A 132 20.69 -20.72 6.02
N GLY A 133 20.45 -19.62 6.75
CA GLY A 133 21.48 -18.90 7.51
C GLY A 133 22.57 -18.26 6.63
N ASN A 134 22.30 -18.06 5.34
CA ASN A 134 23.26 -17.52 4.37
C ASN A 134 23.33 -15.99 4.45
N LYS A 135 24.25 -15.47 5.27
CA LYS A 135 24.40 -14.03 5.53
C LYS A 135 24.66 -13.20 4.25
N THR A 136 25.44 -13.74 3.31
CA THR A 136 25.75 -13.03 2.04
C THR A 136 24.49 -12.93 1.17
N ALA A 137 23.73 -14.01 1.03
CA ALA A 137 22.49 -14.01 0.28
C ALA A 137 21.43 -13.13 0.94
N ILE A 138 21.36 -13.11 2.28
CA ILE A 138 20.45 -12.20 3.03
C ILE A 138 20.78 -10.74 2.70
N ALA A 139 22.06 -10.33 2.77
CA ALA A 139 22.45 -8.96 2.48
C ALA A 139 22.12 -8.59 1.03
N SER A 140 22.47 -9.42 0.05
CA SER A 140 22.20 -9.18 -1.35
C SER A 140 20.69 -9.09 -1.65
N ALA A 141 19.89 -10.03 -1.15
CA ALA A 141 18.44 -10.02 -1.36
C ALA A 141 17.78 -8.81 -0.67
N ASN A 142 18.23 -8.43 0.53
CA ASN A 142 17.75 -7.23 1.21
C ASN A 142 17.98 -5.97 0.37
N ASP A 143 19.20 -5.78 -0.16
CA ASP A 143 19.53 -4.60 -0.96
C ASP A 143 18.70 -4.54 -2.25
N MET A 144 18.52 -5.69 -2.93
CA MET A 144 17.66 -5.80 -4.10
C MET A 144 16.19 -5.49 -3.77
N TRP A 145 15.68 -5.94 -2.63
CA TRP A 145 14.30 -5.75 -2.22
C TRP A 145 13.98 -4.29 -1.92
N TYR A 146 14.88 -3.60 -1.20
CA TYR A 146 14.71 -2.16 -0.95
C TYR A 146 14.87 -1.33 -2.21
N LYS A 147 15.76 -1.73 -3.14
CA LYS A 147 15.84 -1.07 -4.44
C LYS A 147 14.55 -1.24 -5.24
N ASN A 148 14.01 -2.45 -5.32
CA ASN A 148 12.74 -2.70 -6.00
C ASN A 148 11.59 -1.89 -5.37
N ALA A 149 11.52 -1.78 -4.05
CA ALA A 149 10.54 -0.94 -3.36
C ALA A 149 10.66 0.56 -3.74
N ASP A 150 11.90 1.06 -3.86
CA ASP A 150 12.14 2.42 -4.35
C ASP A 150 11.71 2.58 -5.83
N ASP A 151 11.96 1.57 -6.67
CA ASP A 151 11.55 1.56 -8.08
C ASP A 151 10.01 1.55 -8.23
N ILE A 152 9.30 0.77 -7.38
CA ILE A 152 7.83 0.77 -7.34
C ILE A 152 7.31 2.14 -6.91
N ALA A 153 7.86 2.71 -5.84
CA ALA A 153 7.44 4.03 -5.33
C ALA A 153 7.63 5.13 -6.39
N GLU A 154 8.74 5.10 -7.13
CA GLU A 154 9.00 6.02 -8.24
C GLU A 154 8.00 5.79 -9.38
N PHE A 155 7.73 4.54 -9.73
CA PHE A 155 6.77 4.21 -10.77
C PHE A 155 5.36 4.72 -10.44
N GLU A 156 4.87 4.45 -9.22
CA GLU A 156 3.57 4.93 -8.74
C GLU A 156 3.48 6.46 -8.75
N SER A 157 4.54 7.14 -8.36
CA SER A 157 4.59 8.61 -8.37
C SER A 157 4.63 9.19 -9.77
N ASN A 158 5.20 8.47 -10.74
CA ASN A 158 5.16 8.85 -12.15
C ASN A 158 3.78 8.56 -12.79
N MET A 159 3.04 7.58 -12.28
CA MET A 159 1.65 7.33 -12.72
C MET A 159 0.72 8.46 -12.29
N SER A 160 0.88 8.98 -11.08
CA SER A 160 -0.04 9.96 -10.52
C SER A 160 0.68 11.05 -9.73
N ILE A 161 0.44 12.32 -10.11
CA ILE A 161 0.92 13.49 -9.35
C ILE A 161 0.35 13.55 -7.92
N ASN A 162 -0.72 12.79 -7.65
CA ASN A 162 -1.34 12.71 -6.33
C ASN A 162 -0.64 11.69 -5.41
N LEU A 163 0.31 10.92 -5.95
CA LEU A 163 1.12 9.96 -5.21
C LEU A 163 2.54 10.53 -5.03
N LEU A 164 2.74 11.28 -3.93
CA LEU A 164 4.01 11.98 -3.71
C LEU A 164 5.17 10.98 -3.53
N PRO A 165 6.33 11.19 -4.21
CA PRO A 165 7.44 10.23 -4.20
C PRO A 165 7.96 9.90 -2.80
N GLN A 166 8.10 10.91 -1.92
CA GLN A 166 8.58 10.71 -0.56
C GLN A 166 7.62 9.86 0.27
N ASP A 167 6.30 10.04 0.10
CA ASP A 167 5.27 9.34 0.85
C ASP A 167 5.19 7.88 0.40
N ARG A 168 5.17 7.63 -0.92
CA ARG A 168 5.19 6.27 -1.48
C ARG A 168 6.44 5.51 -1.05
N LYS A 169 7.61 6.15 -1.14
CA LYS A 169 8.86 5.55 -0.70
C LYS A 169 8.87 5.23 0.80
N ALA A 170 8.33 6.11 1.64
CA ALA A 170 8.21 5.86 3.07
C ALA A 170 7.28 4.67 3.36
N MET A 171 6.13 4.60 2.68
CA MET A 171 5.16 3.52 2.84
C MET A 171 5.73 2.16 2.41
N TRP A 172 6.37 2.08 1.24
CA TRP A 172 7.01 0.84 0.76
C TRP A 172 8.13 0.38 1.70
N ARG A 173 8.97 1.31 2.17
CA ARG A 173 10.05 0.97 3.11
C ARG A 173 9.52 0.50 4.46
N GLU A 174 8.43 1.07 4.98
CA GLU A 174 7.80 0.58 6.21
C GLU A 174 7.21 -0.82 6.00
N HIS A 175 6.56 -1.07 4.86
CA HIS A 175 6.08 -2.40 4.48
C HIS A 175 7.21 -3.45 4.56
N LEU A 176 8.36 -3.15 3.94
CA LEU A 176 9.51 -4.04 3.96
C LEU A 176 10.07 -4.24 5.37
N ASN A 177 10.16 -3.18 6.16
CA ASN A 177 10.65 -3.25 7.55
C ASN A 177 9.77 -4.17 8.39
N LEU A 178 8.46 -4.03 8.30
CA LEU A 178 7.50 -4.86 9.05
C LEU A 178 7.59 -6.32 8.61
N THR A 179 7.55 -6.61 7.31
CA THR A 179 7.62 -7.98 6.76
C THR A 179 8.95 -8.66 7.08
N LYS A 180 10.06 -7.92 7.05
CA LYS A 180 11.36 -8.42 7.48
C LYS A 180 11.39 -8.75 8.97
N ASN A 181 10.83 -7.89 9.82
CA ASN A 181 10.75 -8.14 11.26
C ASN A 181 9.92 -9.38 11.55
N GLU A 182 8.76 -9.54 10.91
CA GLU A 182 7.93 -10.72 11.01
C GLU A 182 8.71 -11.99 10.61
N THR A 183 9.44 -11.95 9.48
CA THR A 183 10.26 -13.07 9.02
C THR A 183 11.30 -13.47 10.07
N ILE A 184 11.99 -12.51 10.69
CA ILE A 184 12.99 -12.76 11.74
C ILE A 184 12.33 -13.35 12.99
N GLN A 185 11.20 -12.82 13.42
CA GLN A 185 10.44 -13.30 14.57
C GLN A 185 9.97 -14.74 14.36
N LEU A 186 9.41 -15.06 13.17
CA LEU A 186 9.02 -16.43 12.82
C LEU A 186 10.21 -17.37 12.76
N ALA A 187 11.35 -16.96 12.21
CA ALA A 187 12.57 -17.76 12.17
C ALA A 187 13.11 -18.06 13.58
N ASN A 188 12.97 -17.12 14.51
CA ASN A 188 13.35 -17.26 15.93
C ASN A 188 12.27 -17.93 16.78
N LYS A 189 11.11 -18.29 16.20
CA LYS A 189 9.95 -18.88 16.91
C LYS A 189 9.32 -17.93 17.94
N ASP A 190 9.50 -16.63 17.79
CA ASP A 190 8.81 -15.61 18.57
C ASP A 190 7.43 -15.34 17.96
N TYR A 191 6.52 -16.29 18.18
CA TYR A 191 5.21 -16.29 17.55
C TYR A 191 4.31 -15.15 18.02
N ASN A 192 4.40 -14.75 19.29
CA ASN A 192 3.60 -13.64 19.81
C ASN A 192 4.01 -12.33 19.14
N ALA A 193 5.30 -12.01 19.13
CA ALA A 193 5.80 -10.82 18.44
C ALA A 193 5.47 -10.84 16.93
N SER A 194 5.50 -12.03 16.29
CA SER A 194 5.15 -12.14 14.87
C SER A 194 3.67 -11.86 14.59
N ILE A 195 2.77 -12.18 15.53
CA ILE A 195 1.35 -11.85 15.43
C ILE A 195 1.15 -10.33 15.58
N ASP A 196 1.73 -9.73 16.62
CA ASP A 196 1.64 -8.27 16.84
C ASP A 196 2.22 -7.48 15.65
N THR A 197 3.26 -8.01 15.01
CA THR A 197 3.84 -7.40 13.79
C THR A 197 2.91 -7.60 12.59
N PHE A 198 2.26 -8.74 12.47
CA PHE A 198 1.33 -9.02 11.39
C PHE A 198 0.09 -8.10 11.42
N ASP A 199 -0.48 -7.84 12.61
CA ASP A 199 -1.56 -6.87 12.76
C ASP A 199 -1.16 -5.49 12.20
N ARG A 200 0.08 -5.06 12.45
CA ARG A 200 0.62 -3.82 11.89
C ARG A 200 0.84 -3.89 10.37
N ILE A 201 1.20 -5.04 9.84
CA ILE A 201 1.34 -5.26 8.39
C ILE A 201 -0.03 -5.12 7.71
N GLU A 202 -1.10 -5.68 8.31
CA GLU A 202 -2.47 -5.55 7.78
C GLU A 202 -2.95 -4.09 7.77
N GLU A 203 -2.73 -3.34 8.86
CA GLU A 203 -3.03 -1.91 8.93
C GLU A 203 -2.25 -1.12 7.86
N GLN A 204 -0.96 -1.38 7.74
CA GLN A 204 -0.09 -0.72 6.78
C GLN A 204 -0.48 -1.08 5.33
N GLY A 205 -0.86 -2.33 5.05
CA GLY A 205 -1.39 -2.76 3.76
C GLY A 205 -2.67 -2.01 3.37
N ASN A 206 -3.59 -1.80 4.33
CA ASN A 206 -4.78 -0.97 4.11
C ASN A 206 -4.42 0.48 3.79
N MET A 207 -3.41 1.05 4.45
CA MET A 207 -2.94 2.42 4.15
C MET A 207 -2.34 2.51 2.73
N MET A 208 -1.61 1.48 2.28
CA MET A 208 -1.07 1.39 0.91
C MET A 208 -2.21 1.38 -0.11
N ALA A 209 -3.24 0.54 0.12
CA ALA A 209 -4.44 0.45 -0.69
C ALA A 209 -5.19 1.78 -0.79
N ASP A 210 -5.45 2.40 0.37
CA ASP A 210 -6.19 3.67 0.45
C ASP A 210 -5.46 4.79 -0.28
N SER A 211 -4.14 4.87 -0.13
CA SER A 211 -3.32 5.88 -0.80
C SER A 211 -3.39 5.75 -2.32
N LEU A 212 -3.30 4.51 -2.85
CA LEU A 212 -3.38 4.26 -4.29
C LEU A 212 -4.79 4.57 -4.82
N ALA A 213 -5.83 4.04 -4.17
CA ALA A 213 -7.22 4.28 -4.56
C ALA A 213 -7.56 5.78 -4.55
N GLN A 214 -7.16 6.51 -3.51
CA GLN A 214 -7.36 7.96 -3.43
C GLN A 214 -6.65 8.70 -4.56
N GLY A 215 -5.39 8.33 -4.86
CA GLY A 215 -4.63 8.91 -5.96
C GLY A 215 -5.33 8.74 -7.30
N ILE A 216 -5.92 7.57 -7.55
CA ILE A 216 -6.69 7.25 -8.76
C ILE A 216 -7.98 8.07 -8.82
N VAL A 217 -8.76 8.10 -7.73
CA VAL A 217 -10.04 8.86 -7.67
C VAL A 217 -9.81 10.35 -7.94
N ILE A 218 -8.78 10.95 -7.36
CA ILE A 218 -8.45 12.37 -7.57
C ILE A 218 -8.01 12.62 -9.03
N GLN A 219 -7.32 11.67 -9.65
CA GLN A 219 -6.79 11.82 -11.01
C GLN A 219 -7.86 11.61 -12.09
N PHE A 220 -8.83 10.74 -11.86
CA PHE A 220 -9.86 10.34 -12.82
C PHE A 220 -11.29 10.53 -12.27
N PRO A 221 -11.64 11.73 -11.78
CA PRO A 221 -12.93 11.96 -11.12
C PRO A 221 -14.13 11.62 -12.02
N GLU A 222 -13.98 11.76 -13.35
CA GLU A 222 -15.03 11.44 -14.32
C GLU A 222 -15.40 9.94 -14.40
N LYS A 223 -14.57 9.06 -13.83
CA LYS A 223 -14.83 7.61 -13.81
C LYS A 223 -15.63 7.17 -12.58
N PHE A 224 -15.92 8.10 -11.67
CA PHE A 224 -16.53 7.79 -10.37
C PHE A 224 -17.89 8.46 -10.13
N HIS A 225 -18.51 8.96 -11.19
CA HIS A 225 -19.84 9.61 -11.16
C HIS A 225 -20.95 8.67 -11.59
#